data_316c11226e055054432bee7204a0f39c
#
_entry.id   316c11226e055054432bee7204a0f39c
#
_cell.length_a   1.000
_cell.length_b   1.000
_cell.length_c   1.000
_cell.angle_alpha   90.00
_cell.angle_beta   90.00
_cell.angle_gamma   90.00
#
_symmetry.space_group_name_H-M   'P 1'
#
loop_
_entity.id
_entity.type
_entity.pdbx_description
1 polymer ?
#
loop_
_entity_poly.entity_id
_entity_poly.type
_entity_poly.pdbx_seq_one_letter_code
_entity_poly.pdbx_strand_id
1 'polypeptide(L)'
;AFLSGGFDSTIIVGIMAQISAKPVDTFTIGYKEKLFDESSLAKIVAERNHTNHHMLIMDWESVLNDLDILLENIDEPFADSSLIATYAVSKLAKKYVTVALTGDSGDELFAGYNKYLISYYGNRYKRVPRFLRKSVVEPLVRLIPVSNPLAMKAHKVINAANLDSYEQRKYMMSLGFKPNEITELMEDGYVSSMQFLRECYNRLTNYDEQTRAQYVDLKVVLEGDMLPKVDRAS
;
A
#
# COMPACT_ATOMS: atom_id res chain seq x y z
N ALA A 1 -8.15 16.51 -8.69
CA ALA A 1 -7.21 15.54 -8.15
C ALA A 1 -7.84 14.74 -7.02
N PHE A 2 -7.43 13.49 -6.83
CA PHE A 2 -7.78 12.74 -5.61
C PHE A 2 -6.93 13.25 -4.44
N LEU A 3 -7.54 13.41 -3.27
CA LEU A 3 -6.89 13.98 -2.09
C LEU A 3 -7.22 13.16 -0.86
N SER A 4 -6.23 12.43 -0.34
CA SER A 4 -6.33 11.66 0.90
C SER A 4 -5.83 12.42 2.13
N GLY A 5 -5.06 13.50 1.93
CA GLY A 5 -4.32 14.19 3.00
C GLY A 5 -2.95 13.57 3.29
N GLY A 6 -2.58 12.48 2.61
CA GLY A 6 -1.22 11.92 2.59
C GLY A 6 -0.24 12.84 1.83
N PHE A 7 1.07 12.58 2.00
CA PHE A 7 2.11 13.43 1.41
C PHE A 7 1.99 13.53 -0.12
N ASP A 8 1.83 12.41 -0.82
CA ASP A 8 1.86 12.36 -2.27
C ASP A 8 0.71 13.15 -2.89
N SER A 9 -0.52 12.87 -2.47
CA SER A 9 -1.70 13.61 -2.94
C SER A 9 -1.64 15.10 -2.56
N THR A 10 -1.08 15.43 -1.39
CA THR A 10 -0.90 16.82 -0.94
C THR A 10 0.08 17.59 -1.83
N ILE A 11 1.20 16.97 -2.21
CA ILE A 11 2.19 17.58 -3.09
C ILE A 11 1.59 17.83 -4.48
N ILE A 12 0.88 16.84 -5.04
CA ILE A 12 0.22 16.99 -6.35
C ILE A 12 -0.79 18.14 -6.32
N VAL A 13 -1.67 18.18 -5.32
CA VAL A 13 -2.67 19.26 -5.19
C VAL A 13 -2.00 20.62 -4.98
N GLY A 14 -0.93 20.69 -4.18
CA GLY A 14 -0.17 21.91 -3.97
C GLY A 14 0.46 22.46 -5.27
N ILE A 15 1.06 21.57 -6.08
CA ILE A 15 1.64 21.95 -7.38
C ILE A 15 0.53 22.38 -8.34
N MET A 16 -0.56 21.61 -8.43
CA MET A 16 -1.71 21.96 -9.29
C MET A 16 -2.27 23.34 -8.94
N ALA A 17 -2.44 23.64 -7.66
CA ALA A 17 -2.97 24.92 -7.20
C ALA A 17 -2.05 26.10 -7.54
N GLN A 18 -0.72 25.89 -7.55
CA GLN A 18 0.26 26.92 -7.94
C GLN A 18 0.27 27.24 -9.44
N ILE A 19 0.04 26.23 -10.28
CA ILE A 19 0.13 26.42 -11.75
C ILE A 19 -1.24 26.63 -12.41
N SER A 20 -2.33 26.36 -11.72
CA SER A 20 -3.68 26.51 -12.25
C SER A 20 -4.18 27.96 -12.12
N ALA A 21 -4.79 28.48 -13.17
CA ALA A 21 -5.42 29.79 -13.15
C ALA A 21 -6.82 29.79 -12.45
N LYS A 22 -7.37 28.60 -12.15
CA LYS A 22 -8.66 28.40 -11.49
C LYS A 22 -8.48 27.47 -10.31
N PRO A 23 -9.36 27.56 -9.28
CA PRO A 23 -9.37 26.59 -8.21
C PRO A 23 -9.43 25.15 -8.73
N VAL A 24 -8.59 24.29 -8.18
CA VAL A 24 -8.52 22.86 -8.54
C VAL A 24 -9.66 22.12 -7.88
N ASP A 25 -10.37 21.26 -8.62
CA ASP A 25 -11.32 20.33 -8.03
C ASP A 25 -10.59 19.19 -7.35
N THR A 26 -10.88 18.95 -6.06
CA THR A 26 -10.29 17.88 -5.26
C THR A 26 -11.38 16.96 -4.71
N PHE A 27 -11.10 15.65 -4.67
CA PHE A 27 -12.07 14.62 -4.33
C PHE A 27 -11.54 13.72 -3.22
N THR A 28 -12.36 13.48 -2.21
CA THR A 28 -12.01 12.68 -1.03
C THR A 28 -13.15 11.74 -0.66
N ILE A 29 -12.80 10.52 -0.27
CA ILE A 29 -13.72 9.60 0.40
C ILE A 29 -13.46 9.68 1.90
N GLY A 30 -14.51 9.95 2.66
CA GLY A 30 -14.50 9.84 4.11
C GLY A 30 -15.20 8.55 4.57
N TYR A 31 -14.96 8.17 5.81
CA TYR A 31 -15.55 7.00 6.45
C TYR A 31 -16.26 7.39 7.74
N LYS A 32 -17.33 6.66 8.09
CA LYS A 32 -18.00 6.84 9.39
C LYS A 32 -17.08 6.43 10.55
N GLU A 33 -16.23 5.43 10.30
CA GLU A 33 -15.25 4.89 11.25
C GLU A 33 -14.01 5.78 11.31
N LYS A 34 -13.86 6.55 12.38
CA LYS A 34 -12.74 7.51 12.56
C LYS A 34 -11.34 6.90 12.42
N LEU A 35 -11.20 5.59 12.63
CA LEU A 35 -9.91 4.90 12.54
C LEU A 35 -9.34 4.91 11.12
N PHE A 36 -10.22 4.93 10.12
CA PHE A 36 -9.86 4.89 8.70
C PHE A 36 -10.12 6.21 7.97
N ASP A 37 -10.67 7.21 8.68
CA ASP A 37 -11.07 8.46 8.08
C ASP A 37 -9.95 9.50 8.08
N GLU A 38 -9.41 9.77 6.91
CA GLU A 38 -8.39 10.81 6.66
C GLU A 38 -9.01 12.12 6.12
N SER A 39 -10.33 12.21 6.03
CA SER A 39 -11.03 13.35 5.43
C SER A 39 -10.72 14.68 6.12
N SER A 40 -10.44 14.66 7.41
CA SER A 40 -10.05 15.86 8.18
C SER A 40 -8.71 16.44 7.70
N LEU A 41 -7.74 15.58 7.37
CA LEU A 41 -6.44 16.00 6.82
C LEU A 41 -6.60 16.53 5.40
N ALA A 42 -7.38 15.82 4.57
CA ALA A 42 -7.69 16.26 3.22
C ALA A 42 -8.36 17.65 3.21
N LYS A 43 -9.28 17.90 4.13
CA LYS A 43 -9.94 19.20 4.28
C LYS A 43 -8.94 20.33 4.60
N ILE A 44 -7.98 20.10 5.51
CA ILE A 44 -6.93 21.09 5.83
C ILE A 44 -6.11 21.43 4.59
N VAL A 45 -5.73 20.42 3.79
CA VAL A 45 -4.98 20.62 2.55
C VAL A 45 -5.81 21.39 1.52
N ALA A 46 -7.08 21.05 1.37
CA ALA A 46 -8.00 21.72 0.46
C ALA A 46 -8.18 23.20 0.79
N GLU A 47 -8.41 23.51 2.07
CA GLU A 47 -8.56 24.89 2.55
C GLU A 47 -7.27 25.70 2.34
N ARG A 48 -6.12 25.12 2.63
CA ARG A 48 -4.81 25.77 2.45
C ARG A 48 -4.50 26.10 0.99
N ASN A 49 -4.94 25.25 0.07
CA ASN A 49 -4.68 25.42 -1.36
C ASN A 49 -5.88 26.05 -2.11
N HIS A 50 -6.92 26.49 -1.40
CA HIS A 50 -8.11 27.14 -1.97
C HIS A 50 -8.76 26.32 -3.09
N THR A 51 -8.88 24.98 -2.90
CA THR A 51 -9.46 24.08 -3.89
C THR A 51 -10.99 24.03 -3.77
N ASN A 52 -11.67 23.65 -4.85
CA ASN A 52 -13.07 23.23 -4.82
C ASN A 52 -13.13 21.79 -4.30
N HIS A 53 -13.36 21.63 -3.01
CA HIS A 53 -13.26 20.33 -2.35
C HIS A 53 -14.59 19.60 -2.33
N HIS A 54 -14.61 18.40 -2.94
CA HIS A 54 -15.75 17.49 -2.98
C HIS A 54 -15.47 16.27 -2.11
N MET A 55 -16.33 16.02 -1.13
CA MET A 55 -16.20 14.90 -0.21
C MET A 55 -17.45 14.02 -0.24
N LEU A 56 -17.23 12.70 -0.28
CA LEU A 56 -18.27 11.70 -0.12
C LEU A 56 -17.97 10.85 1.11
N ILE A 57 -18.91 10.77 2.03
CA ILE A 57 -18.85 9.78 3.12
C ILE A 57 -19.34 8.46 2.56
N MET A 58 -18.45 7.47 2.55
CA MET A 58 -18.78 6.15 2.05
C MET A 58 -19.78 5.46 2.97
N ASP A 59 -20.83 4.94 2.36
CA ASP A 59 -21.86 4.17 3.01
C ASP A 59 -21.92 2.77 2.42
N TRP A 60 -21.91 1.75 3.27
CA TRP A 60 -21.88 0.34 2.86
C TRP A 60 -23.08 -0.06 1.99
N GLU A 61 -24.25 0.53 2.24
CA GLU A 61 -25.43 0.26 1.44
C GLU A 61 -25.25 0.73 -0.01
N SER A 62 -24.65 1.91 -0.20
CA SER A 62 -24.30 2.42 -1.54
C SER A 62 -23.25 1.56 -2.22
N VAL A 63 -22.26 1.06 -1.47
CA VAL A 63 -21.23 0.15 -2.00
C VAL A 63 -21.84 -1.17 -2.51
N LEU A 64 -22.75 -1.75 -1.71
CA LEU A 64 -23.41 -3.00 -2.09
C LEU A 64 -24.26 -2.86 -3.36
N ASN A 65 -24.91 -1.71 -3.55
CA ASN A 65 -25.70 -1.43 -4.76
C ASN A 65 -24.83 -1.31 -6.02
N ASP A 66 -23.57 -0.90 -5.90
CA ASP A 66 -22.63 -0.77 -7.01
C ASP A 66 -21.73 -2.01 -7.19
N LEU A 67 -21.81 -2.99 -6.30
CA LEU A 67 -20.87 -4.10 -6.25
C LEU A 67 -20.91 -4.97 -7.53
N ASP A 68 -22.10 -5.24 -8.06
CA ASP A 68 -22.24 -6.04 -9.29
C ASP A 68 -21.57 -5.33 -10.47
N ILE A 69 -21.75 -4.01 -10.60
CA ILE A 69 -21.10 -3.21 -11.64
C ILE A 69 -19.59 -3.26 -11.50
N LEU A 70 -19.10 -3.16 -10.28
CA LEU A 70 -17.67 -3.21 -10.00
C LEU A 70 -17.08 -4.59 -10.33
N LEU A 71 -17.78 -5.67 -9.96
CA LEU A 71 -17.35 -7.03 -10.24
C LEU A 71 -17.37 -7.38 -11.74
N GLU A 72 -18.31 -6.85 -12.51
CA GLU A 72 -18.37 -7.00 -13.96
C GLU A 72 -17.17 -6.36 -14.70
N ASN A 73 -16.56 -5.35 -14.10
CA ASN A 73 -15.39 -4.65 -14.68
C ASN A 73 -14.04 -5.28 -14.27
N ILE A 74 -14.05 -6.30 -13.40
CA ILE A 74 -12.84 -7.00 -12.97
C ILE A 74 -12.68 -8.25 -13.83
N ASP A 75 -11.61 -8.32 -14.63
CA ASP A 75 -11.33 -9.43 -15.54
C ASP A 75 -10.73 -10.65 -14.85
N GLU A 76 -10.16 -10.47 -13.65
CA GLU A 76 -9.47 -11.49 -12.88
C GLU A 76 -9.71 -11.33 -11.37
N PRO A 77 -9.52 -12.39 -10.56
CA PRO A 77 -9.65 -12.27 -9.10
C PRO A 77 -8.74 -11.19 -8.55
N PHE A 78 -9.34 -10.21 -7.88
CA PHE A 78 -8.64 -9.05 -7.33
C PHE A 78 -8.90 -8.94 -5.82
N ALA A 79 -7.84 -8.85 -5.01
CA ALA A 79 -7.92 -8.96 -3.56
C ALA A 79 -7.69 -7.65 -2.79
N ASP A 80 -7.38 -6.53 -3.46
CA ASP A 80 -7.22 -5.24 -2.79
C ASP A 80 -8.58 -4.57 -2.54
N SER A 81 -8.99 -4.52 -1.28
CA SER A 81 -10.25 -3.90 -0.85
C SER A 81 -10.33 -2.40 -1.14
N SER A 82 -9.21 -1.73 -1.39
CA SER A 82 -9.18 -0.30 -1.74
C SER A 82 -9.78 -0.02 -3.13
N LEU A 83 -10.00 -1.06 -3.95
CA LEU A 83 -10.75 -0.98 -5.20
C LEU A 83 -12.11 -0.30 -5.02
N ILE A 84 -12.83 -0.62 -3.95
CA ILE A 84 -14.15 -0.05 -3.62
C ILE A 84 -14.05 1.46 -3.41
N ALA A 85 -13.08 1.90 -2.63
CA ALA A 85 -12.86 3.32 -2.38
C ALA A 85 -12.42 4.07 -3.64
N THR A 86 -11.57 3.45 -4.46
CA THR A 86 -11.12 4.00 -5.74
C THR A 86 -12.29 4.17 -6.70
N TYR A 87 -13.18 3.18 -6.79
CA TYR A 87 -14.41 3.29 -7.58
C TYR A 87 -15.33 4.42 -7.07
N ALA A 88 -15.54 4.51 -5.77
CA ALA A 88 -16.41 5.55 -5.19
C ALA A 88 -15.88 6.96 -5.46
N VAL A 89 -14.57 7.19 -5.31
CA VAL A 89 -13.97 8.51 -5.59
C VAL A 89 -13.97 8.82 -7.08
N SER A 90 -13.75 7.82 -7.95
CA SER A 90 -13.82 7.99 -9.41
C SER A 90 -15.24 8.34 -9.87
N LYS A 91 -16.24 7.64 -9.34
CA LYS A 91 -17.66 7.93 -9.58
C LYS A 91 -18.07 9.34 -9.11
N LEU A 92 -17.52 9.81 -7.99
CA LEU A 92 -17.69 11.18 -7.53
C LEU A 92 -17.03 12.16 -8.49
N ALA A 93 -15.76 11.95 -8.84
CA ALA A 93 -14.97 12.85 -9.68
C ALA A 93 -15.54 13.00 -11.08
N LYS A 94 -16.07 11.94 -11.67
CA LYS A 94 -16.68 11.92 -13.00
C LYS A 94 -17.81 12.94 -13.19
N LYS A 95 -18.46 13.37 -12.10
CA LYS A 95 -19.52 14.40 -12.13
C LYS A 95 -18.97 15.79 -12.41
N TYR A 96 -17.68 16.03 -12.20
CA TYR A 96 -17.06 17.37 -12.23
C TYR A 96 -15.90 17.47 -13.23
N VAL A 97 -15.15 16.39 -13.44
CA VAL A 97 -13.93 16.39 -14.26
C VAL A 97 -13.87 15.16 -15.16
N THR A 98 -13.13 15.29 -16.28
CA THR A 98 -12.87 14.18 -17.21
C THR A 98 -11.58 13.45 -16.82
N VAL A 99 -10.60 14.16 -16.23
CA VAL A 99 -9.31 13.59 -15.81
C VAL A 99 -9.03 14.02 -14.38
N ALA A 100 -8.62 13.08 -13.55
CA ALA A 100 -8.15 13.34 -12.19
C ALA A 100 -6.72 12.83 -12.02
N LEU A 101 -5.85 13.62 -11.38
CA LEU A 101 -4.52 13.16 -10.95
C LEU A 101 -4.61 12.50 -9.59
N THR A 102 -3.75 11.48 -9.38
CA THR A 102 -3.67 10.74 -8.12
C THR A 102 -2.25 10.77 -7.55
N GLY A 103 -2.10 10.43 -6.27
CA GLY A 103 -0.80 10.22 -5.61
C GLY A 103 -0.24 8.81 -5.80
N ASP A 104 -0.89 7.94 -6.56
CA ASP A 104 -0.45 6.57 -6.80
C ASP A 104 0.97 6.55 -7.41
N SER A 105 1.73 5.52 -7.09
CA SER A 105 3.18 5.37 -7.37
C SER A 105 4.13 6.22 -6.51
N GLY A 106 3.65 7.16 -5.70
CA GLY A 106 4.51 7.95 -4.83
C GLY A 106 5.30 7.10 -3.84
N ASP A 107 4.63 6.17 -3.19
CA ASP A 107 5.24 5.26 -2.21
C ASP A 107 6.32 4.36 -2.82
N GLU A 108 6.11 3.84 -4.03
CA GLU A 108 7.07 3.00 -4.75
C GLU A 108 8.30 3.81 -5.20
N LEU A 109 8.09 5.03 -5.70
CA LEU A 109 9.18 5.87 -6.21
C LEU A 109 10.00 6.52 -5.09
N PHE A 110 9.35 6.94 -4.00
CA PHE A 110 9.97 7.70 -2.92
C PHE A 110 10.12 6.93 -1.61
N ALA A 111 9.92 5.61 -1.63
CA ALA A 111 10.03 4.72 -0.47
C ALA A 111 9.12 5.09 0.71
N GLY A 112 7.88 5.49 0.43
CA GLY A 112 6.90 5.91 1.44
C GLY A 112 6.37 4.78 2.31
N TYR A 113 6.38 3.53 1.83
CA TYR A 113 5.86 2.40 2.59
C TYR A 113 6.65 2.08 3.85
N ASN A 114 5.94 1.85 4.95
CA ASN A 114 6.53 1.37 6.21
C ASN A 114 7.31 0.05 6.09
N LYS A 115 7.04 -0.77 5.07
CA LYS A 115 7.77 -2.01 4.80
C LYS A 115 9.27 -1.77 4.51
N TYR A 116 9.64 -0.63 3.95
CA TYR A 116 11.06 -0.29 3.73
C TYR A 116 11.79 -0.05 5.05
N LEU A 117 11.13 0.57 6.03
CA LEU A 117 11.69 0.72 7.37
C LEU A 117 11.90 -0.62 8.06
N ILE A 118 11.02 -1.59 7.86
CA ILE A 118 11.18 -2.93 8.42
C ILE A 118 12.43 -3.60 7.87
N SER A 119 12.71 -3.48 6.56
CA SER A 119 13.94 -3.97 5.95
C SER A 119 15.18 -3.28 6.52
N TYR A 120 15.16 -1.97 6.65
CA TYR A 120 16.26 -1.20 7.21
C TYR A 120 16.57 -1.63 8.67
N TYR A 121 15.57 -1.73 9.53
CA TYR A 121 15.76 -2.19 10.91
C TYR A 121 16.12 -3.68 10.96
N GLY A 122 15.56 -4.51 10.11
CA GLY A 122 15.91 -5.92 9.98
C GLY A 122 17.39 -6.14 9.67
N ASN A 123 17.95 -5.37 8.74
CA ASN A 123 19.36 -5.43 8.40
C ASN A 123 20.28 -4.94 9.53
N ARG A 124 19.86 -3.92 10.28
CA ARG A 124 20.58 -3.50 11.50
C ARG A 124 20.52 -4.57 12.58
N TYR A 125 19.37 -5.19 12.79
CA TYR A 125 19.21 -6.28 13.72
C TYR A 125 20.09 -7.50 13.36
N LYS A 126 20.27 -7.81 12.07
CA LYS A 126 21.18 -8.88 11.59
C LYS A 126 22.63 -8.67 12.03
N ARG A 127 23.08 -7.45 12.29
CA ARG A 127 24.44 -7.13 12.78
C ARG A 127 24.67 -7.57 14.24
N VAL A 128 23.59 -7.75 15.01
CA VAL A 128 23.70 -8.31 16.37
C VAL A 128 24.06 -9.80 16.26
N PRO A 129 25.08 -10.30 17.00
CA PRO A 129 25.46 -11.71 16.98
C PRO A 129 24.27 -12.66 17.18
N ARG A 130 24.21 -13.72 16.38
CA ARG A 130 23.08 -14.65 16.34
C ARG A 130 22.73 -15.23 17.72
N PHE A 131 23.74 -15.52 18.55
CA PHE A 131 23.53 -16.06 19.88
C PHE A 131 22.79 -15.06 20.79
N LEU A 132 23.15 -13.77 20.75
CA LEU A 132 22.48 -12.73 21.53
C LEU A 132 21.03 -12.51 21.03
N ARG A 133 20.84 -12.54 19.72
CA ARG A 133 19.48 -12.43 19.16
C ARG A 133 18.58 -13.54 19.65
N LYS A 134 19.02 -14.79 19.54
CA LYS A 134 18.24 -15.99 19.87
C LYS A 134 18.07 -16.22 21.37
N SER A 135 19.10 -15.92 22.17
CA SER A 135 19.08 -16.24 23.61
C SER A 135 18.60 -15.10 24.49
N VAL A 136 18.62 -13.84 23.99
CA VAL A 136 18.25 -12.69 24.81
C VAL A 136 17.12 -11.89 24.14
N VAL A 137 17.33 -11.36 22.94
CA VAL A 137 16.41 -10.39 22.33
C VAL A 137 15.07 -11.04 21.99
N GLU A 138 15.08 -12.16 21.26
CA GLU A 138 13.84 -12.82 20.82
C GLU A 138 13.00 -13.33 22.00
N PRO A 139 13.55 -13.98 23.04
CA PRO A 139 12.78 -14.35 24.22
C PRO A 139 12.17 -13.17 24.95
N LEU A 140 12.91 -12.06 25.13
CA LEU A 140 12.40 -10.85 25.79
C LEU A 140 11.25 -10.21 24.99
N VAL A 141 11.36 -10.12 23.68
CA VAL A 141 10.30 -9.56 22.82
C VAL A 141 9.05 -10.45 22.87
N ARG A 142 9.18 -11.79 22.94
CA ARG A 142 8.06 -12.72 23.05
C ARG A 142 7.28 -12.61 24.36
N LEU A 143 7.88 -12.09 25.43
CA LEU A 143 7.21 -11.85 26.70
C LEU A 143 6.27 -10.64 26.66
N ILE A 144 6.44 -9.75 25.70
CA ILE A 144 5.59 -8.56 25.56
C ILE A 144 4.37 -8.94 24.71
N PRO A 145 3.14 -8.68 25.19
CA PRO A 145 1.93 -9.01 24.43
C PRO A 145 1.91 -8.33 23.05
N VAL A 146 1.49 -9.04 22.02
CA VAL A 146 1.41 -8.55 20.62
C VAL A 146 0.39 -7.40 20.48
N SER A 147 -0.52 -7.23 21.44
CA SER A 147 -1.40 -6.06 21.53
C SER A 147 -0.65 -4.74 21.74
N ASN A 148 0.59 -4.78 22.21
CA ASN A 148 1.45 -3.59 22.28
C ASN A 148 1.97 -3.23 20.88
N PRO A 149 1.73 -2.00 20.35
CA PRO A 149 2.15 -1.60 19.01
C PRO A 149 3.67 -1.69 18.78
N LEU A 150 4.48 -1.43 19.81
CA LEU A 150 5.94 -1.53 19.72
C LEU A 150 6.39 -2.99 19.64
N ALA A 151 5.78 -3.87 20.43
CA ALA A 151 6.05 -5.31 20.38
C ALA A 151 5.67 -5.89 19.02
N MET A 152 4.53 -5.51 18.47
CA MET A 152 4.10 -5.93 17.14
C MET A 152 5.11 -5.50 16.06
N LYS A 153 5.62 -4.27 16.11
CA LYS A 153 6.68 -3.79 15.19
C LYS A 153 7.97 -4.57 15.37
N ALA A 154 8.40 -4.83 16.62
CA ALA A 154 9.60 -5.63 16.92
C ALA A 154 9.46 -7.07 16.40
N HIS A 155 8.32 -7.71 16.59
CA HIS A 155 8.03 -9.04 16.03
C HIS A 155 8.12 -9.05 14.51
N LYS A 156 7.56 -8.06 13.82
CA LYS A 156 7.66 -7.93 12.36
C LYS A 156 9.12 -7.80 11.90
N VAL A 157 9.91 -6.95 12.58
CA VAL A 157 11.35 -6.78 12.27
C VAL A 157 12.13 -8.07 12.50
N ILE A 158 11.90 -8.77 13.62
CA ILE A 158 12.59 -10.03 13.93
C ILE A 158 12.23 -11.11 12.91
N ASN A 159 10.96 -11.27 12.59
CA ASN A 159 10.50 -12.26 11.61
C ASN A 159 11.08 -11.96 10.22
N ALA A 160 10.99 -10.71 9.78
CA ALA A 160 11.56 -10.28 8.51
C ALA A 160 13.08 -10.48 8.46
N ALA A 161 13.81 -10.18 9.55
CA ALA A 161 15.26 -10.35 9.62
C ALA A 161 15.74 -11.81 9.55
N ASN A 162 14.87 -12.78 9.81
CA ASN A 162 15.20 -14.20 9.72
C ASN A 162 14.96 -14.80 8.32
N LEU A 163 14.44 -14.02 7.39
CA LEU A 163 14.19 -14.40 6.00
C LEU A 163 15.27 -13.85 5.06
N ASP A 164 15.42 -14.45 3.91
CA ASP A 164 16.24 -13.90 2.82
C ASP A 164 15.57 -12.63 2.26
N SER A 165 16.34 -11.77 1.60
CA SER A 165 15.86 -10.45 1.20
C SER A 165 14.62 -10.48 0.30
N TYR A 166 14.55 -11.39 -0.68
CA TYR A 166 13.37 -11.54 -1.53
C TYR A 166 12.19 -12.23 -0.82
N GLU A 167 12.45 -13.21 0.07
CA GLU A 167 11.43 -13.82 0.93
C GLU A 167 10.87 -12.81 1.94
N GLN A 168 11.77 -11.96 2.47
CA GLN A 168 11.41 -10.84 3.30
C GLN A 168 10.42 -9.91 2.59
N ARG A 169 10.63 -9.64 1.30
CA ARG A 169 9.70 -8.86 0.47
C ARG A 169 8.34 -9.54 0.36
N LYS A 170 8.30 -10.81 -0.01
CA LYS A 170 7.04 -11.55 -0.09
C LYS A 170 6.30 -11.55 1.25
N TYR A 171 7.00 -11.79 2.35
CA TYR A 171 6.40 -11.77 3.69
C TYR A 171 5.76 -10.41 4.03
N MET A 172 6.37 -9.31 3.59
CA MET A 172 5.87 -7.97 3.85
C MET A 172 4.78 -7.51 2.87
N MET A 173 4.75 -8.07 1.67
CA MET A 173 3.73 -7.78 0.66
C MET A 173 2.50 -8.68 0.79
N SER A 174 2.67 -9.88 1.35
CA SER A 174 1.60 -10.87 1.42
C SER A 174 0.59 -10.52 2.52
N LEU A 175 -0.62 -10.25 2.11
CA LEU A 175 -1.80 -10.19 2.98
C LEU A 175 -2.57 -11.53 3.00
N GLY A 176 -2.12 -12.51 2.22
CA GLY A 176 -2.78 -13.80 2.03
C GLY A 176 -2.06 -14.97 2.71
N PHE A 177 -2.21 -16.13 2.11
CA PHE A 177 -1.68 -17.38 2.62
C PHE A 177 -0.15 -17.44 2.61
N LYS A 178 0.43 -18.14 3.59
CA LYS A 178 1.85 -18.46 3.60
C LYS A 178 2.17 -19.53 2.54
N PRO A 179 3.45 -19.63 2.10
CA PRO A 179 3.83 -20.60 1.08
C PRO A 179 3.43 -22.05 1.37
N ASN A 180 3.57 -22.49 2.61
CA ASN A 180 3.16 -23.83 3.04
C ASN A 180 1.64 -24.02 3.00
N GLU A 181 0.87 -23.00 3.38
CA GLU A 181 -0.60 -23.02 3.33
C GLU A 181 -1.09 -23.08 1.87
N ILE A 182 -0.42 -22.35 0.96
CA ILE A 182 -0.73 -22.42 -0.48
C ILE A 182 -0.44 -23.83 -1.02
N THR A 183 0.68 -24.45 -0.63
CA THR A 183 1.03 -25.80 -1.08
C THR A 183 0.00 -26.86 -0.63
N GLU A 184 -0.61 -26.65 0.55
CA GLU A 184 -1.68 -27.52 1.07
C GLU A 184 -3.02 -27.35 0.33
N LEU A 185 -3.26 -26.15 -0.24
CA LEU A 185 -4.50 -25.82 -0.95
C LEU A 185 -4.45 -26.07 -2.45
N MET A 186 -3.27 -26.12 -3.04
CA MET A 186 -3.07 -26.24 -4.48
C MET A 186 -2.70 -27.68 -4.85
N GLU A 187 -3.22 -28.13 -5.98
CA GLU A 187 -2.82 -29.39 -6.59
C GLU A 187 -1.39 -29.32 -7.16
N ASP A 188 -0.83 -30.47 -7.53
CA ASP A 188 0.50 -30.60 -8.13
C ASP A 188 0.63 -29.70 -9.37
N GLY A 189 1.77 -29.02 -9.50
CA GLY A 189 2.07 -28.12 -10.63
C GLY A 189 1.96 -26.62 -10.32
N TYR A 190 1.70 -26.23 -9.09
CA TYR A 190 1.72 -24.83 -8.68
C TYR A 190 3.07 -24.16 -8.90
N VAL A 191 3.09 -23.10 -9.71
CA VAL A 191 4.27 -22.25 -9.91
C VAL A 191 4.29 -21.16 -8.87
N SER A 192 5.29 -21.17 -8.01
CA SER A 192 5.41 -20.17 -6.94
C SER A 192 5.69 -18.77 -7.50
N SER A 193 4.85 -17.79 -7.12
CA SER A 193 5.09 -16.36 -7.39
C SER A 193 6.46 -15.87 -6.85
N MET A 194 7.12 -16.65 -5.98
CA MET A 194 8.46 -16.37 -5.46
C MET A 194 9.52 -16.33 -6.54
N GLN A 195 9.38 -17.12 -7.61
CA GLN A 195 10.34 -17.12 -8.71
C GLN A 195 10.37 -15.75 -9.39
N PHE A 196 9.23 -15.19 -9.72
CA PHE A 196 9.13 -13.88 -10.34
C PHE A 196 9.70 -12.76 -9.46
N LEU A 197 9.38 -12.77 -8.15
CA LEU A 197 9.96 -11.83 -7.20
C LEU A 197 11.47 -11.93 -7.12
N ARG A 198 12.02 -13.16 -7.12
CA ARG A 198 13.47 -13.42 -7.10
C ARG A 198 14.13 -12.90 -8.37
N GLU A 199 13.54 -13.11 -9.51
CA GLU A 199 14.03 -12.63 -10.80
C GLU A 199 14.09 -11.09 -10.82
N CYS A 200 13.01 -10.42 -10.43
CA CYS A 200 12.96 -8.95 -10.31
C CYS A 200 14.02 -8.43 -9.34
N TYR A 201 14.13 -9.04 -8.16
CA TYR A 201 15.09 -8.64 -7.14
C TYR A 201 16.55 -8.82 -7.59
N ASN A 202 16.85 -9.86 -8.38
CA ASN A 202 18.20 -10.16 -8.85
C ASN A 202 18.63 -9.38 -10.09
N ARG A 203 17.72 -8.69 -10.78
CA ARG A 203 18.09 -7.82 -11.91
C ARG A 203 18.96 -6.64 -11.51
N LEU A 204 18.84 -6.16 -10.27
CA LEU A 204 19.55 -4.99 -9.76
C LEU A 204 20.61 -5.35 -8.70
N THR A 205 21.47 -6.35 -8.98
CA THR A 205 22.48 -6.84 -8.02
C THR A 205 23.50 -5.78 -7.58
N ASN A 206 23.75 -4.77 -8.40
CA ASN A 206 24.72 -3.70 -8.14
C ASN A 206 24.13 -2.52 -7.35
N TYR A 207 22.83 -2.57 -7.01
CA TYR A 207 22.16 -1.52 -6.27
C TYR A 207 21.96 -1.91 -4.80
N ASP A 208 21.76 -0.91 -3.96
CA ASP A 208 21.45 -1.14 -2.56
C ASP A 208 20.09 -1.85 -2.37
N GLU A 209 19.89 -2.41 -1.20
CA GLU A 209 18.71 -3.25 -0.92
C GLU A 209 17.38 -2.48 -0.99
N GLN A 210 17.38 -1.20 -0.63
CA GLN A 210 16.19 -0.37 -0.72
C GLN A 210 15.78 -0.15 -2.18
N THR A 211 16.73 0.22 -3.05
CA THR A 211 16.50 0.40 -4.49
C THR A 211 15.98 -0.89 -5.14
N ARG A 212 16.58 -2.03 -4.80
CA ARG A 212 16.12 -3.35 -5.26
C ARG A 212 14.70 -3.65 -4.82
N ALA A 213 14.37 -3.28 -3.61
CA ALA A 213 13.06 -3.43 -3.03
C ALA A 213 12.01 -2.55 -3.73
N GLN A 214 12.31 -1.29 -3.96
CA GLN A 214 11.45 -0.37 -4.70
C GLN A 214 11.22 -0.87 -6.14
N TYR A 215 12.27 -1.40 -6.78
CA TYR A 215 12.11 -1.98 -8.12
C TYR A 215 11.15 -3.18 -8.14
N VAL A 216 11.21 -4.05 -7.14
CA VAL A 216 10.23 -5.15 -7.01
C VAL A 216 8.82 -4.59 -6.84
N ASP A 217 8.66 -3.56 -6.01
CA ASP A 217 7.35 -2.96 -5.80
C ASP A 217 6.82 -2.28 -7.07
N LEU A 218 7.67 -1.60 -7.84
CA LEU A 218 7.31 -1.03 -9.14
C LEU A 218 6.84 -2.12 -10.13
N LYS A 219 7.49 -3.30 -10.13
CA LYS A 219 7.20 -4.38 -11.07
C LYS A 219 6.07 -5.33 -10.62
N VAL A 220 5.76 -5.37 -9.35
CA VAL A 220 4.78 -6.31 -8.80
C VAL A 220 3.58 -5.59 -8.22
N VAL A 221 3.81 -4.61 -7.35
CA VAL A 221 2.71 -3.89 -6.69
C VAL A 221 2.11 -2.86 -7.63
N LEU A 222 2.93 -1.99 -8.22
CA LEU A 222 2.41 -0.94 -9.08
C LEU A 222 1.80 -1.53 -10.36
N GLU A 223 2.54 -2.39 -11.09
CA GLU A 223 2.05 -2.96 -12.36
C GLU A 223 0.96 -4.03 -12.18
N GLY A 224 0.98 -4.80 -11.07
CA GLY A 224 0.08 -5.94 -10.87
C GLY A 224 -1.09 -5.70 -9.90
N ASP A 225 -1.11 -4.57 -9.19
CA ASP A 225 -2.13 -4.25 -8.21
C ASP A 225 -2.65 -2.81 -8.39
N MET A 226 -1.79 -1.80 -8.20
CA MET A 226 -2.24 -0.41 -8.15
C MET A 226 -2.79 0.11 -9.49
N LEU A 227 -2.08 -0.13 -10.61
CA LEU A 227 -2.54 0.33 -11.93
C LEU A 227 -3.78 -0.42 -12.42
N PRO A 228 -3.86 -1.76 -12.33
CA PRO A 228 -5.09 -2.49 -12.64
C PRO A 228 -6.29 -2.02 -11.81
N LYS A 229 -6.09 -1.76 -10.52
CA LYS A 229 -7.13 -1.21 -9.65
C LYS A 229 -7.68 0.11 -10.17
N VAL A 230 -6.80 1.06 -10.48
CA VAL A 230 -7.22 2.38 -10.98
C VAL A 230 -7.92 2.24 -12.33
N ASP A 231 -7.37 1.43 -13.24
CA ASP A 231 -7.92 1.20 -14.58
C ASP A 231 -9.34 0.59 -14.52
N ARG A 232 -9.57 -0.36 -13.62
CA ARG A 232 -10.86 -1.06 -13.48
C ARG A 232 -11.90 -0.30 -12.67
N ALA A 233 -11.48 0.62 -11.83
CA ALA A 233 -12.34 1.40 -10.94
C ALA A 233 -12.69 2.80 -11.46
N SER A 234 -12.18 3.25 -12.63
CA SER A 234 -12.37 4.63 -13.10
C SER A 234 -13.26 4.80 -14.37
#